data_5e2330fd5d3a96561bd8a01b04ec93c9
#
_entry.id   5e2330fd5d3a96561bd8a01b04ec93c9
#
_cell.length_a   1.000
_cell.length_b   1.000
_cell.length_c   1.000
_cell.angle_alpha   90.00
_cell.angle_beta   90.00
_cell.angle_gamma   90.00
#
_symmetry.space_group_name_H-M   'P 1'
#
loop_
_entity.id
_entity.type
_entity.pdbx_description
1 polymer ?
#
loop_
_entity_poly.entity_id
_entity_poly.type
_entity_poly.pdbx_seq_one_letter_code
_entity_poly.pdbx_strand_id
1 'polypeptide(L)'
;MPAAAAPEPGDGESWSLAARINALFDTFYAPGEQPPSLRLVVDEITARGGAISVGYLSELRTGKSTNPRLDQLKALADYFGVPLSYFTDDEQSREIAEEMRLLRALRDNEIRSLALRASYLDAETRAALTAILNTMGAPPDEEPVAGN
;
A
#
# COMPACT_ATOMS: atom_id res chain seq x y z
N MET A 1 5.01 18.70 7.36
CA MET A 1 5.92 17.85 6.57
C MET A 1 5.10 16.70 6.03
N PRO A 2 5.02 16.51 4.73
CA PRO A 2 4.44 15.28 4.23
C PRO A 2 5.31 14.12 4.74
N ALA A 3 4.67 13.10 5.30
CA ALA A 3 5.37 11.88 5.63
C ALA A 3 6.09 11.41 4.37
N ALA A 4 7.40 11.19 4.45
CA ALA A 4 8.13 10.59 3.36
C ALA A 4 7.44 9.27 3.00
N ALA A 5 7.06 9.10 1.74
CA ALA A 5 6.60 7.82 1.26
C ALA A 5 7.65 6.77 1.63
N ALA A 6 7.20 5.64 2.16
CA ALA A 6 8.11 4.53 2.41
C ALA A 6 8.88 4.25 1.11
N PRO A 7 10.20 4.00 1.18
CA PRO A 7 10.96 3.72 -0.03
C PRO A 7 10.34 2.51 -0.75
N GLU A 8 9.96 2.73 -1.98
CA GLU A 8 9.55 1.65 -2.86
C GLU A 8 10.76 0.73 -3.06
N PRO A 9 10.60 -0.60 -3.01
CA PRO A 9 11.70 -1.51 -3.29
C PRO A 9 12.12 -1.33 -4.73
N GLY A 10 13.42 -1.15 -4.94
CA GLY A 10 13.99 -1.18 -6.28
C GLY A 10 13.69 -2.52 -6.96
N ASP A 11 13.59 -2.50 -8.29
CA ASP A 11 13.40 -3.71 -9.09
C ASP A 11 14.49 -4.75 -8.75
N GLY A 12 14.05 -5.87 -8.18
CA GLY A 12 14.91 -7.01 -7.86
C GLY A 12 15.23 -7.21 -6.38
N GLU A 13 14.89 -6.25 -5.50
CA GLU A 13 14.99 -6.49 -4.07
C GLU A 13 13.70 -7.10 -3.51
N SER A 14 13.86 -8.13 -2.69
CA SER A 14 12.75 -8.70 -1.93
C SER A 14 12.18 -7.66 -0.98
N TRP A 15 10.87 -7.45 -1.01
CA TRP A 15 10.20 -6.57 -0.06
C TRP A 15 10.37 -7.10 1.36
N SER A 16 10.97 -6.29 2.22
CA SER A 16 11.09 -6.66 3.63
C SER A 16 9.71 -6.71 4.30
N LEU A 17 9.59 -7.53 5.33
CA LEU A 17 8.35 -7.59 6.12
C LEU A 17 7.97 -6.21 6.68
N ALA A 18 8.94 -5.44 7.16
CA ALA A 18 8.72 -4.08 7.65
C ALA A 18 8.14 -3.17 6.57
N ALA A 19 8.67 -3.22 5.34
CA ALA A 19 8.16 -2.44 4.22
C ALA A 19 6.72 -2.83 3.86
N ARG A 20 6.40 -4.11 3.86
CA ARG A 20 5.03 -4.62 3.61
C ARG A 20 4.04 -4.14 4.66
N ILE A 21 4.40 -4.22 5.94
CA ILE A 21 3.56 -3.75 7.04
C ILE A 21 3.37 -2.24 6.97
N ASN A 22 4.44 -1.48 6.73
CA ASN A 22 4.37 -0.02 6.62
C ASN A 22 3.50 0.42 5.43
N ALA A 23 3.56 -0.29 4.30
CA ALA A 23 2.69 -0.03 3.16
C ALA A 23 1.20 -0.20 3.50
N LEU A 24 0.85 -1.20 4.31
CA LEU A 24 -0.52 -1.37 4.82
C LEU A 24 -0.96 -0.18 5.67
N PHE A 25 -0.12 0.26 6.61
CA PHE A 25 -0.42 1.44 7.43
C PHE A 25 -0.59 2.70 6.59
N ASP A 26 0.23 2.89 5.56
CA ASP A 26 0.18 4.08 4.70
C ASP A 26 -1.06 4.11 3.81
N THR A 27 -1.62 2.96 3.45
CA THR A 27 -2.74 2.86 2.51
C THR A 27 -4.08 2.57 3.16
N PHE A 28 -4.12 2.19 4.43
CA PHE A 28 -5.33 1.76 5.11
C PHE A 28 -6.32 2.90 5.43
N TYR A 29 -5.84 4.12 5.53
CA TYR A 29 -6.65 5.31 5.82
C TYR A 29 -6.75 6.23 4.59
N ALA A 30 -7.81 7.02 4.53
CA ALA A 30 -8.03 7.91 3.39
C ALA A 30 -7.02 9.06 3.35
N PRO A 31 -6.74 9.63 2.15
CA PRO A 31 -5.91 10.82 2.05
C PRO A 31 -6.43 11.95 2.94
N GLY A 32 -5.54 12.56 3.74
CA GLY A 32 -5.88 13.62 4.69
C GLY A 32 -6.38 13.14 6.06
N GLU A 33 -6.64 11.85 6.22
CA GLU A 33 -6.91 11.26 7.53
C GLU A 33 -5.59 10.95 8.25
N GLN A 34 -5.63 10.99 9.57
CA GLN A 34 -4.46 10.57 10.36
C GLN A 34 -4.37 9.04 10.40
N PRO A 35 -3.15 8.47 10.29
CA PRO A 35 -2.98 7.05 10.49
C PRO A 35 -3.43 6.63 11.89
N PRO A 36 -4.01 5.43 12.05
CA PRO A 36 -4.37 4.93 13.35
C PRO A 36 -3.12 4.77 14.25
N SER A 37 -3.26 5.02 15.53
CA SER A 37 -2.19 4.74 16.48
C SER A 37 -1.94 3.24 16.57
N LEU A 38 -0.72 2.83 16.89
CA LEU A 38 -0.40 1.42 17.11
C LEU A 38 -1.27 0.81 18.23
N ARG A 39 -1.59 1.59 19.25
CA ARG A 39 -2.44 1.16 20.35
C ARG A 39 -3.85 0.82 19.87
N LEU A 40 -4.44 1.65 19.02
CA LEU A 40 -5.75 1.38 18.45
C LEU A 40 -5.75 0.10 17.61
N VAL A 41 -4.76 -0.07 16.77
CA VAL A 41 -4.61 -1.28 15.92
C VAL A 41 -4.48 -2.52 16.79
N VAL A 42 -3.65 -2.48 17.82
CA VAL A 42 -3.46 -3.61 18.75
C VAL A 42 -4.74 -3.93 19.51
N ASP A 43 -5.45 -2.92 20.00
CA ASP A 43 -6.71 -3.11 20.71
C ASP A 43 -7.79 -3.75 19.82
N GLU A 44 -7.88 -3.33 18.56
CA GLU A 44 -8.81 -3.93 17.59
C GLU A 44 -8.41 -5.36 17.20
N ILE A 45 -7.14 -5.64 17.02
CA ILE A 45 -6.64 -7.00 16.77
C ILE A 45 -6.98 -7.90 17.97
N THR A 46 -6.75 -7.43 19.18
CA THR A 46 -7.07 -8.17 20.40
C THR A 46 -8.57 -8.43 20.53
N ALA A 47 -9.41 -7.47 20.20
CA ALA A 47 -10.87 -7.62 20.19
C ALA A 47 -11.36 -8.68 19.20
N ARG A 48 -10.60 -8.95 18.14
CA ARG A 48 -10.88 -10.00 17.15
C ARG A 48 -10.25 -11.36 17.50
N GLY A 49 -9.62 -11.47 18.67
CA GLY A 49 -9.00 -12.71 19.13
C GLY A 49 -7.52 -12.87 18.76
N GLY A 50 -6.90 -11.89 18.14
CA GLY A 50 -5.46 -11.89 17.88
C GLY A 50 -4.65 -11.51 19.11
N ALA A 51 -3.37 -11.83 19.11
CA ALA A 51 -2.44 -11.53 20.19
C ALA A 51 -1.15 -10.92 19.64
N ILE A 52 -1.07 -9.60 19.69
CA ILE A 52 0.13 -8.85 19.36
C ILE A 52 0.25 -7.66 20.31
N SER A 53 1.46 -7.35 20.78
CA SER A 53 1.70 -6.21 21.64
C SER A 53 2.06 -4.96 20.81
N VAL A 54 1.84 -3.78 21.39
CA VAL A 54 2.25 -2.50 20.77
C VAL A 54 3.76 -2.48 20.52
N GLY A 55 4.56 -2.91 21.50
CA GLY A 55 6.01 -2.97 21.38
C GLY A 55 6.46 -3.90 20.26
N TYR A 56 5.85 -5.07 20.14
CA TYR A 56 6.18 -6.02 19.09
C TYR A 56 5.78 -5.53 17.70
N LEU A 57 4.60 -4.94 17.55
CA LEU A 57 4.17 -4.33 16.29
C LEU A 57 5.13 -3.20 15.86
N SER A 58 5.58 -2.38 16.81
CA SER A 58 6.60 -1.37 16.55
C SER A 58 7.92 -1.98 16.07
N GLU A 59 8.36 -3.08 16.66
CA GLU A 59 9.58 -3.79 16.24
C GLU A 59 9.45 -4.39 14.82
N LEU A 60 8.27 -4.90 14.47
CA LEU A 60 7.98 -5.38 13.11
C LEU A 60 8.05 -4.24 12.09
N ARG A 61 7.50 -3.07 12.43
CA ARG A 61 7.50 -1.91 11.55
C ARG A 61 8.88 -1.27 11.35
N THR A 62 9.74 -1.36 12.33
CA THR A 62 11.11 -0.83 12.25
C THR A 62 12.11 -1.84 11.67
N GLY A 63 11.69 -3.08 11.48
CA GLY A 63 12.58 -4.16 11.01
C GLY A 63 13.44 -4.76 12.12
N LYS A 64 13.24 -4.36 13.39
CA LYS A 64 13.95 -4.91 14.53
C LYS A 64 13.58 -6.37 14.81
N SER A 65 12.32 -6.73 14.58
CA SER A 65 11.84 -8.11 14.54
C SER A 65 11.44 -8.48 13.11
N THR A 66 11.91 -9.61 12.61
CA THR A 66 11.75 -10.03 11.20
C THR A 66 11.09 -11.40 11.03
N ASN A 67 10.79 -12.09 12.12
CA ASN A 67 10.28 -13.44 12.08
C ASN A 67 9.06 -13.62 13.02
N PRO A 68 7.91 -13.00 12.71
CA PRO A 68 6.71 -13.17 13.49
C PRO A 68 6.16 -14.59 13.36
N ARG A 69 5.41 -15.03 14.35
CA ARG A 69 4.67 -16.29 14.28
C ARG A 69 3.53 -16.21 13.28
N LEU A 70 3.12 -17.35 12.77
CA LEU A 70 2.04 -17.44 11.79
C LEU A 70 0.73 -16.86 12.30
N ASP A 71 0.39 -17.07 13.56
CA ASP A 71 -0.82 -16.52 14.18
C ASP A 71 -0.79 -14.98 14.25
N GLN A 72 0.39 -14.39 14.43
CA GLN A 72 0.58 -12.93 14.42
C GLN A 72 0.43 -12.36 13.00
N LEU A 73 0.99 -13.03 11.99
CA LEU A 73 0.79 -12.64 10.59
C LEU A 73 -0.67 -12.75 10.17
N LYS A 74 -1.36 -13.81 10.57
CA LYS A 74 -2.81 -13.96 10.31
C LYS A 74 -3.62 -12.85 10.95
N ALA A 75 -3.29 -12.47 12.18
CA ALA A 75 -3.97 -11.38 12.88
C ALA A 75 -3.81 -10.04 12.14
N LEU A 76 -2.61 -9.74 11.63
CA LEU A 76 -2.35 -8.55 10.81
C LEU A 76 -3.10 -8.63 9.46
N ALA A 77 -3.06 -9.76 8.79
CA ALA A 77 -3.76 -9.97 7.52
C ALA A 77 -5.26 -9.76 7.68
N ASP A 78 -5.87 -10.32 8.72
CA ASP A 78 -7.30 -10.18 9.00
C ASP A 78 -7.66 -8.72 9.33
N TYR A 79 -6.83 -8.03 10.10
CA TYR A 79 -7.05 -6.63 10.44
C TYR A 79 -7.06 -5.73 9.19
N PHE A 80 -6.07 -5.87 8.33
CA PHE A 80 -5.93 -5.06 7.11
C PHE A 80 -6.77 -5.58 5.92
N GLY A 81 -7.40 -6.74 6.05
CA GLY A 81 -8.23 -7.31 4.99
C GLY A 81 -7.42 -7.80 3.78
N VAL A 82 -6.19 -8.22 3.99
CA VAL A 82 -5.32 -8.79 2.96
C VAL A 82 -5.14 -10.29 3.16
N PRO A 83 -4.88 -11.07 2.10
CA PRO A 83 -4.56 -12.49 2.27
C PRO A 83 -3.19 -12.67 2.93
N LEU A 84 -2.98 -13.80 3.59
CA LEU A 84 -1.70 -14.14 4.20
C LEU A 84 -0.54 -14.12 3.21
N SER A 85 -0.80 -14.45 1.95
CA SER A 85 0.17 -14.40 0.85
C SER A 85 0.78 -13.02 0.62
N TYR A 86 0.11 -11.96 1.05
CA TYR A 86 0.69 -10.61 1.04
C TYR A 86 2.03 -10.54 1.80
N PHE A 87 2.17 -11.30 2.89
CA PHE A 87 3.40 -11.33 3.68
C PHE A 87 4.42 -12.36 3.21
N THR A 88 4.03 -13.32 2.40
CA THR A 88 4.85 -14.50 2.06
C THR A 88 5.24 -14.60 0.59
N ASP A 89 4.52 -13.93 -0.29
CA ASP A 89 4.73 -13.97 -1.75
C ASP A 89 5.03 -12.57 -2.28
N ASP A 90 6.22 -12.38 -2.88
CA ASP A 90 6.68 -11.06 -3.33
C ASP A 90 5.83 -10.51 -4.47
N GLU A 91 5.44 -11.34 -5.43
CA GLU A 91 4.63 -10.91 -6.58
C GLU A 91 3.22 -10.49 -6.14
N GLN A 92 2.54 -11.35 -5.37
CA GLN A 92 1.22 -11.03 -4.83
C GLN A 92 1.26 -9.81 -3.90
N SER A 93 2.31 -9.66 -3.12
CA SER A 93 2.51 -8.52 -2.24
C SER A 93 2.54 -7.20 -3.02
N ARG A 94 3.25 -7.16 -4.14
CA ARG A 94 3.34 -5.97 -5.01
C ARG A 94 2.00 -5.67 -5.68
N GLU A 95 1.33 -6.67 -6.23
CA GLU A 95 0.01 -6.52 -6.85
C GLU A 95 -1.02 -5.97 -5.86
N ILE A 96 -1.07 -6.52 -4.66
CA ILE A 96 -1.99 -6.08 -3.60
C ILE A 96 -1.66 -4.66 -3.15
N ALA A 97 -0.38 -4.33 -2.97
CA ALA A 97 0.04 -2.99 -2.57
C ALA A 97 -0.33 -1.95 -3.62
N GLU A 98 -0.19 -2.25 -4.90
CA GLU A 98 -0.58 -1.40 -6.01
C GLU A 98 -2.11 -1.19 -6.05
N GLU A 99 -2.88 -2.26 -5.92
CA GLU A 99 -4.33 -2.19 -5.84
C GLU A 99 -4.79 -1.35 -4.65
N MET A 100 -4.18 -1.51 -3.49
CA MET A 100 -4.50 -0.71 -2.31
C MET A 100 -4.17 0.78 -2.51
N ARG A 101 -3.07 1.10 -3.16
CA ARG A 101 -2.73 2.50 -3.51
C ARG A 101 -3.78 3.09 -4.45
N LEU A 102 -4.21 2.34 -5.45
CA LEU A 102 -5.29 2.76 -6.35
C LEU A 102 -6.59 3.01 -5.59
N LEU A 103 -7.01 2.06 -4.76
CA LEU A 103 -8.23 2.20 -3.96
C LEU A 103 -8.16 3.39 -3.00
N ARG A 104 -6.99 3.65 -2.41
CA ARG A 104 -6.78 4.83 -1.58
C ARG A 104 -6.90 6.12 -2.38
N ALA A 105 -6.27 6.17 -3.55
CA ALA A 105 -6.36 7.34 -4.44
C ALA A 105 -7.82 7.63 -4.85
N LEU A 106 -8.62 6.60 -5.09
CA LEU A 106 -10.04 6.72 -5.43
C LEU A 106 -10.94 7.18 -4.28
N ARG A 107 -10.43 7.23 -3.05
CA ARG A 107 -11.13 7.86 -1.91
C ARG A 107 -11.02 9.38 -1.96
N ASP A 108 -10.05 9.93 -2.68
CA ASP A 108 -9.95 11.35 -2.93
C ASP A 108 -11.04 11.78 -3.92
N ASN A 109 -11.83 12.78 -3.54
CA ASN A 109 -12.96 13.23 -4.35
C ASN A 109 -12.51 13.87 -5.68
N GLU A 110 -11.38 14.55 -5.70
CA GLU A 110 -10.84 15.15 -6.93
C GLU A 110 -10.38 14.08 -7.90
N ILE A 111 -9.66 13.08 -7.41
CA ILE A 111 -9.21 11.92 -8.23
C ILE A 111 -10.41 11.13 -8.75
N ARG A 112 -11.41 10.90 -7.91
CA ARG A 112 -12.65 10.20 -8.33
C ARG A 112 -13.39 10.97 -9.42
N SER A 113 -13.53 12.28 -9.25
CA SER A 113 -14.15 13.15 -10.26
C SER A 113 -13.39 13.14 -11.57
N LEU A 114 -12.07 13.20 -11.51
CA LEU A 114 -11.20 13.12 -12.69
C LEU A 114 -11.35 11.77 -13.40
N ALA A 115 -11.32 10.66 -12.66
CA ALA A 115 -11.50 9.32 -13.20
C ALA A 115 -12.86 9.16 -13.88
N LEU A 116 -13.93 9.67 -13.26
CA LEU A 116 -15.28 9.64 -13.83
C LEU A 116 -15.35 10.43 -15.15
N ARG A 117 -14.79 11.63 -15.18
CA ARG A 117 -14.73 12.44 -16.41
C ARG A 117 -13.93 11.75 -17.51
N ALA A 118 -12.80 11.13 -17.16
CA ALA A 118 -11.97 10.39 -18.10
C ALA A 118 -12.73 9.19 -18.70
N SER A 119 -13.65 8.57 -17.96
CA SER A 119 -14.44 7.45 -18.45
C SER A 119 -15.42 7.79 -19.58
N TYR A 120 -15.80 9.07 -19.70
CA TYR A 120 -16.66 9.57 -20.78
C TYR A 120 -15.91 9.94 -22.06
N LEU A 121 -14.59 9.95 -22.01
CA LEU A 121 -13.76 10.23 -23.18
C LEU A 121 -13.71 9.03 -24.11
N ASP A 122 -13.61 9.30 -25.42
CA ASP A 122 -13.30 8.25 -26.38
C ASP A 122 -11.87 7.70 -26.19
N ALA A 123 -11.56 6.59 -26.82
CA ALA A 123 -10.27 5.92 -26.65
C ALA A 123 -9.09 6.79 -27.12
N GLU A 124 -9.26 7.56 -28.17
CA GLU A 124 -8.21 8.44 -28.73
C GLU A 124 -7.90 9.60 -27.78
N THR A 125 -8.93 10.29 -27.30
CA THR A 125 -8.79 11.39 -26.35
C THR A 125 -8.21 10.91 -25.01
N ARG A 126 -8.63 9.73 -24.55
CA ARG A 126 -8.08 9.11 -23.32
C ARG A 126 -6.60 8.76 -23.47
N ALA A 127 -6.19 8.25 -24.64
CA ALA A 127 -4.78 7.96 -24.93
C ALA A 127 -3.95 9.26 -24.96
N ALA A 128 -4.48 10.34 -25.53
CA ALA A 128 -3.82 11.65 -25.52
C ALA A 128 -3.67 12.21 -24.10
N LEU A 129 -4.68 12.10 -23.27
CA LEU A 129 -4.63 12.48 -21.85
C LEU A 129 -3.58 11.68 -21.09
N THR A 130 -3.52 10.38 -21.30
CA THR A 130 -2.52 9.50 -20.70
C THR A 130 -1.10 9.91 -21.09
N ALA A 131 -0.87 10.23 -22.37
CA ALA A 131 0.41 10.71 -22.85
C ALA A 131 0.84 12.01 -22.15
N ILE A 132 -0.09 12.95 -21.94
CA ILE A 132 0.17 14.20 -21.23
C ILE A 132 0.55 13.92 -19.78
N LEU A 133 -0.18 13.07 -19.09
CA LEU A 133 0.10 12.72 -17.71
C LEU A 133 1.47 12.05 -17.55
N ASN A 134 1.85 11.19 -18.47
CA ASN A 134 3.16 10.53 -18.49
C ASN A 134 4.32 11.50 -18.69
N THR A 135 4.10 12.62 -19.41
CA THR A 135 5.13 13.65 -19.59
C THR A 135 5.26 14.60 -18.42
N MET A 136 4.20 14.77 -17.63
CA MET A 136 4.16 15.71 -16.50
C MET A 136 4.61 15.09 -15.17
N GLY A 137 4.55 13.81 -15.03
CA GLY A 137 4.89 13.09 -13.82
C GLY A 137 4.71 11.59 -14.01
N ALA A 138 5.74 10.92 -14.51
CA ALA A 138 5.74 9.47 -14.44
C ALA A 138 5.77 9.05 -12.96
N PRO A 139 4.98 8.05 -12.55
CA PRO A 139 5.21 7.42 -11.27
C PRO A 139 6.65 6.92 -11.24
N PRO A 140 7.34 7.00 -10.09
CA PRO A 140 8.77 6.72 -10.01
C PRO A 140 9.22 5.32 -10.46
N ASP A 141 8.28 4.46 -10.82
CA ASP A 141 8.51 3.03 -11.09
C ASP A 141 8.33 2.59 -12.55
N GLU A 142 7.91 3.50 -13.45
CA GLU A 142 7.90 3.17 -14.88
C GLU A 142 9.15 3.72 -15.57
N GLU A 143 10.25 3.01 -15.46
CA GLU A 143 11.29 3.15 -16.50
C GLU A 143 10.69 2.70 -17.84
N PRO A 144 10.84 3.50 -18.91
CA PRO A 144 10.41 3.06 -20.22
C PRO A 144 11.16 1.75 -20.54
N VAL A 145 10.39 0.68 -20.70
CA VAL A 145 10.95 -0.53 -21.31
C VAL A 145 11.50 -0.10 -22.63
N ALA A 146 12.83 -0.01 -22.72
CA ALA A 146 13.52 0.21 -23.97
C ALA A 146 13.18 -0.98 -24.88
N GLY A 147 12.14 -0.81 -25.69
CA GLY A 147 11.85 -1.76 -26.75
C GLY A 147 13.02 -1.76 -27.73
N ASN A 148 13.61 -2.91 -27.90
CA ASN A 148 14.44 -3.19 -29.03
C ASN A 148 13.62 -3.12 -30.31
#